data_01285300ee82f2c86ebd30545b907b57
#
_entry.id   01285300ee82f2c86ebd30545b907b57
#
_cell.length_a   1.000
_cell.length_b   1.000
_cell.length_c   1.000
_cell.angle_alpha   90.00
_cell.angle_beta   90.00
_cell.angle_gamma   90.00
#
_symmetry.space_group_name_H-M   'P 1'
#
loop_
_entity.id
_entity.type
_entity.pdbx_description
1 polymer ?
#
loop_
_entity_poly.entity_id
_entity_poly.type
_entity_poly.pdbx_seq_one_letter_code
_entity_poly.pdbx_strand_id
1 'polypeptide(L)'
;DTTGLMIIAKNETAQTVLAKQFFEHSITRRYQALVWGDFADEEGTIEGHIGRSTKDRVAMAVYPDGSQGKSAVTHYKVLEHFNYVTLVECRLETGRTHQIRVHFQHIGHPLFNDYLYGGDTIIKGTTFSKYRQFIENCFKEIPRHCLHAKILGFVHPTTGKEMYFDSELPSDMVTVLDKWRNYIKTRTE
;
A
#
# COMPACT_ATOMS: atom_id res chain seq x y z
N ASP A 1 5.80 -7.69 -6.59
CA ASP A 1 5.72 -6.37 -7.24
C ASP A 1 5.72 -5.18 -6.25
N THR A 2 5.61 -5.41 -4.92
CA THR A 2 5.85 -4.37 -3.92
C THR A 2 7.35 -4.12 -3.81
N THR A 3 7.76 -2.86 -3.92
CA THR A 3 9.17 -2.45 -3.77
C THR A 3 9.49 -2.09 -2.33
N GLY A 4 10.76 -1.84 -2.04
CA GLY A 4 11.23 -1.33 -0.76
C GLY A 4 11.88 -2.36 0.15
N LEU A 5 11.80 -2.09 1.44
CA LEU A 5 12.52 -2.82 2.48
C LEU A 5 11.90 -4.18 2.79
N MET A 6 12.77 -5.18 2.95
CA MET A 6 12.39 -6.51 3.39
C MET A 6 13.46 -7.05 4.35
N ILE A 7 13.03 -7.73 5.42
CA ILE A 7 13.93 -8.42 6.34
C ILE A 7 13.95 -9.91 6.02
N ILE A 8 15.15 -10.48 5.98
CA ILE A 8 15.39 -11.90 5.74
C ILE A 8 16.30 -12.45 6.87
N ALA A 9 15.81 -13.45 7.59
CA ALA A 9 16.60 -14.16 8.59
C ALA A 9 17.59 -15.11 7.89
N LYS A 10 18.86 -15.08 8.32
CA LYS A 10 19.92 -15.93 7.75
C LYS A 10 20.09 -17.28 8.46
N ASN A 11 19.45 -17.45 9.61
CA ASN A 11 19.48 -18.69 10.38
C ASN A 11 18.22 -18.82 11.24
N GLU A 12 18.03 -20.00 11.82
CA GLU A 12 16.84 -20.36 12.60
C GLU A 12 16.68 -19.49 13.86
N THR A 13 17.75 -19.17 14.56
CA THR A 13 17.72 -18.31 15.75
C THR A 13 17.21 -16.91 15.39
N ALA A 14 17.76 -16.32 14.35
CA ALA A 14 17.31 -15.00 13.87
C ALA A 14 15.84 -15.05 13.41
N GLN A 15 15.43 -16.12 12.73
CA GLN A 15 14.05 -16.30 12.31
C GLN A 15 13.09 -16.36 13.50
N THR A 16 13.43 -17.11 14.54
CA THR A 16 12.60 -17.24 15.75
C THR A 16 12.45 -15.89 16.47
N VAL A 17 13.54 -15.16 16.66
CA VAL A 17 13.51 -13.84 17.32
C VAL A 17 12.72 -12.82 16.51
N LEU A 18 12.92 -12.76 15.20
CA LEU A 18 12.18 -11.86 14.34
C LEU A 18 10.69 -12.24 14.25
N ALA A 19 10.37 -13.53 14.15
CA ALA A 19 8.99 -14.01 14.15
C ALA A 19 8.25 -13.59 15.44
N LYS A 20 8.94 -13.65 16.60
CA LYS A 20 8.41 -13.16 17.87
C LYS A 20 8.10 -11.66 17.81
N GLN A 21 9.02 -10.83 17.28
CA GLN A 21 8.80 -9.39 17.12
C GLN A 21 7.61 -9.08 16.18
N PHE A 22 7.43 -9.87 15.11
CA PHE A 22 6.24 -9.76 14.25
C PHE A 22 4.96 -10.12 14.99
N PHE A 23 4.98 -11.16 15.80
CA PHE A 23 3.84 -11.61 16.60
C PHE A 23 3.46 -10.59 17.68
N GLU A 24 4.45 -10.00 18.35
CA GLU A 24 4.28 -8.98 19.38
C GLU A 24 4.00 -7.57 18.82
N HIS A 25 3.94 -7.43 17.47
CA HIS A 25 3.72 -6.15 16.78
C HIS A 25 4.75 -5.06 17.11
N SER A 26 5.97 -5.46 17.55
CA SER A 26 7.05 -4.53 17.90
C SER A 26 7.88 -4.05 16.69
N ILE A 27 7.68 -4.67 15.51
CA ILE A 27 8.34 -4.24 14.26
C ILE A 27 7.63 -3.02 13.67
N THR A 28 8.38 -1.94 13.48
CA THR A 28 7.87 -0.77 12.75
C THR A 28 7.85 -1.07 11.24
N ARG A 29 6.69 -0.93 10.63
CA ARG A 29 6.51 -1.07 9.18
C ARG A 29 5.63 0.05 8.66
N ARG A 30 6.20 0.87 7.78
CA ARG A 30 5.44 1.91 7.08
C ARG A 30 5.59 1.73 5.57
N TYR A 31 4.50 1.91 4.89
CA TYR A 31 4.40 1.82 3.44
C TYR A 31 3.90 3.14 2.88
N GLN A 32 4.26 3.45 1.65
CA GLN A 32 3.60 4.50 0.89
C GLN A 32 2.87 3.87 -0.30
N ALA A 33 1.65 4.31 -0.52
CA ALA A 33 0.79 3.83 -1.59
C ALA A 33 0.11 5.00 -2.31
N LEU A 34 0.03 4.93 -3.63
CA LEU A 34 -0.88 5.78 -4.41
C LEU A 34 -2.18 5.01 -4.60
N VAL A 35 -3.29 5.60 -4.19
CA VAL A 35 -4.62 4.96 -4.24
C VAL A 35 -5.59 5.80 -5.04
N TRP A 36 -6.60 5.18 -5.64
CA TRP A 36 -7.66 5.87 -6.36
C TRP A 36 -8.61 6.58 -5.40
N GLY A 37 -9.05 7.77 -5.82
CA GLY A 37 -10.02 8.58 -5.09
C GLY A 37 -9.37 9.58 -4.14
N ASP A 38 -10.20 10.39 -3.55
CA ASP A 38 -9.86 11.40 -2.56
C ASP A 38 -10.45 11.02 -1.20
N PHE A 39 -9.88 11.53 -0.13
CA PHE A 39 -10.26 11.24 1.24
C PHE A 39 -10.79 12.50 1.91
N ALA A 40 -11.90 12.36 2.64
CA ALA A 40 -12.44 13.45 3.45
C ALA A 40 -11.64 13.65 4.75
N ASP A 41 -11.12 12.54 5.30
CA ASP A 41 -10.33 12.54 6.51
C ASP A 41 -8.85 12.33 6.20
N GLU A 42 -7.98 13.14 6.82
CA GLU A 42 -6.52 13.09 6.63
C GLU A 42 -5.88 11.81 7.18
N GLU A 43 -6.57 11.10 8.04
CA GLU A 43 -6.13 9.83 8.61
C GLU A 43 -7.30 8.93 8.95
N GLY A 44 -7.06 7.62 9.00
CA GLY A 44 -8.09 6.67 9.34
C GLY A 44 -7.54 5.27 9.60
N THR A 45 -8.46 4.38 9.96
CA THR A 45 -8.18 2.97 10.22
C THR A 45 -9.11 2.09 9.41
N ILE A 46 -8.52 1.09 8.75
CA ILE A 46 -9.26 0.06 8.02
C ILE A 46 -9.12 -1.24 8.79
N GLU A 47 -10.25 -1.80 9.18
CA GLU A 47 -10.33 -3.04 9.95
C GLU A 47 -11.15 -4.09 9.21
N GLY A 48 -10.84 -5.36 9.47
CA GLY A 48 -11.61 -6.48 8.97
C GLY A 48 -10.78 -7.77 8.98
N HIS A 49 -11.44 -8.91 8.88
CA HIS A 49 -10.74 -10.18 8.71
C HIS A 49 -10.31 -10.34 7.26
N ILE A 50 -9.06 -10.73 7.02
CA ILE A 50 -8.56 -11.03 5.69
C ILE A 50 -8.39 -12.53 5.53
N GLY A 51 -9.09 -13.08 4.56
CA GLY A 51 -9.06 -14.50 4.17
C GLY A 51 -8.91 -14.67 2.67
N ARG A 52 -8.82 -15.92 2.21
CA ARG A 52 -8.84 -16.23 0.78
C ARG A 52 -10.16 -15.80 0.16
N SER A 53 -10.11 -15.21 -1.02
CA SER A 53 -11.32 -14.91 -1.79
C SER A 53 -12.01 -16.22 -2.23
N THR A 54 -13.32 -16.26 -2.12
CA THR A 54 -14.14 -17.36 -2.64
C THR A 54 -14.33 -17.28 -4.15
N LYS A 55 -14.07 -16.10 -4.74
CA LYS A 55 -14.27 -15.84 -6.18
C LYS A 55 -12.99 -16.00 -6.99
N ASP A 56 -11.83 -15.71 -6.38
CA ASP A 56 -10.53 -15.78 -7.04
C ASP A 56 -9.49 -16.40 -6.07
N ARG A 57 -8.89 -17.51 -6.47
CA ARG A 57 -7.94 -18.29 -5.65
C ARG A 57 -6.63 -17.56 -5.36
N VAL A 58 -6.23 -16.59 -6.18
CA VAL A 58 -5.01 -15.79 -5.98
C VAL A 58 -5.26 -14.53 -5.14
N ALA A 59 -6.51 -14.07 -5.06
CA ALA A 59 -6.88 -12.88 -4.33
C ALA A 59 -7.23 -13.16 -2.85
N MET A 60 -7.09 -12.12 -2.05
CA MET A 60 -7.62 -12.06 -0.70
C MET A 60 -8.93 -11.26 -0.70
N ALA A 61 -9.74 -11.44 0.33
CA ALA A 61 -10.97 -10.69 0.56
C ALA A 61 -11.09 -10.25 2.01
N VAL A 62 -11.77 -9.14 2.24
CA VAL A 62 -12.14 -8.69 3.59
C VAL A 62 -13.49 -9.29 3.96
N TYR A 63 -13.55 -9.86 5.15
CA TYR A 63 -14.75 -10.41 5.78
C TYR A 63 -15.06 -9.59 7.04
N PRO A 64 -15.89 -8.52 6.93
CA PRO A 64 -16.15 -7.59 8.04
C PRO A 64 -16.84 -8.25 9.23
N ASP A 65 -17.62 -9.29 8.95
CA ASP A 65 -18.34 -10.11 9.94
C ASP A 65 -17.45 -11.11 10.68
N GLY A 66 -16.17 -11.23 10.30
CA GLY A 66 -15.24 -12.19 10.89
C GLY A 66 -15.50 -13.65 10.51
N SER A 67 -16.38 -13.92 9.54
CA SER A 67 -16.78 -15.28 9.14
C SER A 67 -15.62 -16.11 8.59
N GLN A 68 -14.61 -15.47 8.02
CA GLN A 68 -13.42 -16.11 7.47
C GLN A 68 -12.17 -15.25 7.70
N GLY A 69 -10.99 -15.90 7.58
CA GLY A 69 -9.72 -15.21 7.64
C GLY A 69 -9.25 -14.88 9.06
N LYS A 70 -8.36 -13.90 9.16
CA LYS A 70 -7.76 -13.44 10.43
C LYS A 70 -7.89 -11.93 10.53
N SER A 71 -8.10 -11.43 11.74
CA SER A 71 -8.17 -9.99 12.01
C SER A 71 -6.97 -9.25 11.42
N ALA A 72 -7.24 -8.11 10.82
CA ALA A 72 -6.26 -7.24 10.22
C ALA A 72 -6.60 -5.78 10.48
N VAL A 73 -5.58 -4.96 10.75
CA VAL A 73 -5.70 -3.53 11.03
C VAL A 73 -4.64 -2.76 10.24
N THR A 74 -5.07 -1.80 9.46
CA THR A 74 -4.23 -0.88 8.70
C THR A 74 -4.62 0.55 9.06
N HIS A 75 -3.68 1.33 9.59
CA HIS A 75 -3.84 2.77 9.75
C HIS A 75 -3.29 3.47 8.52
N TYR A 76 -3.96 4.51 8.05
CA TYR A 76 -3.45 5.35 6.98
C TYR A 76 -3.42 6.82 7.38
N LYS A 77 -2.52 7.55 6.76
CA LYS A 77 -2.42 9.00 6.80
C LYS A 77 -2.23 9.53 5.40
N VAL A 78 -3.01 10.52 5.01
CA VAL A 78 -2.85 11.21 3.72
C VAL A 78 -1.57 12.02 3.76
N LEU A 79 -0.75 11.89 2.72
CA LEU A 79 0.47 12.65 2.51
C LEU A 79 0.27 13.74 1.46
N GLU A 80 -0.48 13.44 0.38
CA GLU A 80 -0.70 14.39 -0.72
C GLU A 80 -1.98 14.04 -1.49
N HIS A 81 -2.81 15.05 -1.76
CA HIS A 81 -4.03 14.93 -2.56
C HIS A 81 -3.79 15.31 -4.02
N PHE A 82 -4.36 14.53 -4.95
CA PHE A 82 -4.30 14.78 -6.40
C PHE A 82 -5.70 14.80 -7.05
N ASN A 83 -6.76 15.10 -6.31
CA ASN A 83 -8.16 15.12 -6.70
C ASN A 83 -8.73 13.73 -7.06
N TYR A 84 -8.07 12.96 -7.91
CA TYR A 84 -8.52 11.66 -8.39
C TYR A 84 -7.74 10.48 -7.84
N VAL A 85 -6.58 10.75 -7.28
CA VAL A 85 -5.75 9.80 -6.54
C VAL A 85 -5.15 10.48 -5.32
N THR A 86 -4.74 9.70 -4.34
CA THR A 86 -4.17 10.19 -3.07
C THR A 86 -2.93 9.37 -2.71
N LEU A 87 -1.86 10.05 -2.34
CA LEU A 87 -0.69 9.41 -1.75
C LEU A 87 -0.94 9.25 -0.25
N VAL A 88 -0.86 8.03 0.25
CA VAL A 88 -1.05 7.70 1.66
C VAL A 88 0.16 6.99 2.25
N GLU A 89 0.44 7.25 3.53
CA GLU A 89 1.29 6.40 4.35
C GLU A 89 0.42 5.37 5.07
N CYS A 90 0.85 4.11 5.08
CA CYS A 90 0.17 3.03 5.79
C CYS A 90 1.05 2.49 6.91
N ARG A 91 0.51 2.38 8.13
CA ARG A 91 1.11 1.70 9.27
C ARG A 91 0.32 0.44 9.58
N LEU A 92 1.03 -0.68 9.64
CA LEU A 92 0.41 -1.99 9.85
C LEU A 92 0.52 -2.43 11.31
N GLU A 93 -0.59 -2.79 11.95
CA GLU A 93 -0.57 -3.57 13.20
C GLU A 93 -0.39 -5.05 12.90
N THR A 94 -1.02 -5.54 11.85
CA THR A 94 -0.96 -6.92 11.39
C THR A 94 -0.28 -7.02 10.03
N GLY A 95 0.12 -8.22 9.61
CA GLY A 95 0.79 -8.43 8.32
C GLY A 95 0.15 -9.60 7.55
N ARG A 96 -1.09 -9.43 7.08
CA ARG A 96 -1.77 -10.45 6.27
C ARG A 96 -1.37 -10.32 4.80
N THR A 97 -1.46 -11.42 4.07
CA THR A 97 -1.22 -11.42 2.63
C THR A 97 -2.07 -10.36 1.93
N HIS A 98 -1.44 -9.52 1.10
CA HIS A 98 -2.07 -8.43 0.36
C HIS A 98 -2.84 -7.41 1.23
N GLN A 99 -2.55 -7.31 2.52
CA GLN A 99 -3.37 -6.56 3.48
C GLN A 99 -3.69 -5.13 3.03
N ILE A 100 -2.68 -4.32 2.69
CA ILE A 100 -2.90 -2.93 2.23
C ILE A 100 -3.76 -2.92 0.97
N ARG A 101 -3.44 -3.77 0.00
CA ARG A 101 -4.12 -3.83 -1.30
C ARG A 101 -5.61 -4.14 -1.15
N VAL A 102 -5.95 -5.19 -0.39
CA VAL A 102 -7.34 -5.63 -0.21
C VAL A 102 -8.11 -4.71 0.75
N HIS A 103 -7.46 -4.12 1.76
CA HIS A 103 -8.10 -3.14 2.64
C HIS A 103 -8.51 -1.89 1.88
N PHE A 104 -7.63 -1.32 1.06
CA PHE A 104 -7.97 -0.14 0.26
C PHE A 104 -8.99 -0.45 -0.83
N GLN A 105 -8.93 -1.62 -1.46
CA GLN A 105 -9.98 -2.07 -2.38
C GLN A 105 -11.33 -2.19 -1.66
N HIS A 106 -11.36 -2.72 -0.44
CA HIS A 106 -12.57 -2.89 0.36
C HIS A 106 -13.28 -1.57 0.66
N ILE A 107 -12.52 -0.50 0.93
CA ILE A 107 -13.08 0.84 1.17
C ILE A 107 -13.31 1.66 -0.12
N GLY A 108 -13.16 1.05 -1.29
CA GLY A 108 -13.43 1.69 -2.58
C GLY A 108 -12.28 2.54 -3.14
N HIS A 109 -11.07 2.40 -2.59
CA HIS A 109 -9.86 3.12 -2.97
C HIS A 109 -8.72 2.17 -3.41
N PRO A 110 -8.90 1.29 -4.43
CA PRO A 110 -7.86 0.35 -4.81
C PRO A 110 -6.56 1.07 -5.15
N LEU A 111 -5.42 0.38 -4.97
CA LEU A 111 -4.12 0.94 -5.30
C LEU A 111 -4.02 1.20 -6.80
N PHE A 112 -3.37 2.29 -7.14
CA PHE A 112 -3.12 2.69 -8.54
C PHE A 112 -2.33 1.61 -9.28
N ASN A 113 -2.86 1.19 -10.43
CA ASN A 113 -2.37 0.10 -11.27
C ASN A 113 -2.29 -1.28 -10.61
N ASP A 114 -3.20 -1.56 -9.66
CA ASP A 114 -3.32 -2.89 -9.06
C ASP A 114 -4.30 -3.77 -9.85
N TYR A 115 -3.76 -4.57 -10.77
CA TYR A 115 -4.56 -5.42 -11.66
C TYR A 115 -5.39 -6.49 -10.90
N LEU A 116 -4.88 -6.98 -9.75
CA LEU A 116 -5.58 -8.03 -8.99
C LEU A 116 -6.78 -7.47 -8.20
N TYR A 117 -6.72 -6.21 -7.81
CA TYR A 117 -7.75 -5.55 -7.00
C TYR A 117 -8.46 -4.41 -7.72
N GLY A 118 -8.38 -4.38 -9.06
CA GLY A 118 -9.17 -3.50 -9.91
C GLY A 118 -8.69 -2.06 -10.00
N GLY A 119 -7.44 -1.79 -9.62
CA GLY A 119 -6.83 -0.46 -9.72
C GLY A 119 -6.17 -0.14 -11.06
N ASP A 120 -6.14 -1.08 -11.99
CA ASP A 120 -5.57 -0.97 -13.34
C ASP A 120 -6.52 -0.39 -14.38
N THR A 121 -7.62 0.16 -13.94
CA THR A 121 -8.61 0.88 -14.75
C THR A 121 -8.86 2.27 -14.18
N ILE A 122 -9.48 3.15 -14.97
CA ILE A 122 -9.84 4.50 -14.51
C ILE A 122 -11.03 4.41 -13.56
N ILE A 123 -10.77 4.60 -12.26
CA ILE A 123 -11.79 4.57 -11.20
C ILE A 123 -12.40 5.95 -10.98
N LYS A 124 -11.59 7.00 -11.01
CA LYS A 124 -11.98 8.39 -10.81
C LYS A 124 -11.39 9.28 -11.90
N GLY A 125 -12.05 10.37 -12.21
CA GLY A 125 -11.57 11.36 -13.16
C GLY A 125 -12.60 11.79 -14.18
N THR A 126 -12.16 12.12 -15.38
CA THR A 126 -12.97 12.64 -16.47
C THR A 126 -13.08 11.65 -17.63
N THR A 127 -14.05 11.86 -18.51
CA THR A 127 -14.27 11.06 -19.73
C THR A 127 -13.43 11.54 -20.93
N PHE A 128 -12.68 12.63 -20.76
CA PHE A 128 -11.89 13.22 -21.87
C PHE A 128 -10.75 12.32 -22.31
N SER A 129 -10.50 12.24 -23.60
CA SER A 129 -9.45 11.44 -24.21
C SER A 129 -8.05 11.80 -23.68
N LYS A 130 -7.79 13.07 -23.43
CA LYS A 130 -6.51 13.54 -22.84
C LYS A 130 -6.26 12.98 -21.44
N TYR A 131 -7.33 12.87 -20.63
CA TYR A 131 -7.20 12.26 -19.29
C TYR A 131 -6.93 10.76 -19.40
N ARG A 132 -7.65 10.06 -20.26
CA ARG A 132 -7.38 8.64 -20.52
C ARG A 132 -5.93 8.40 -20.95
N GLN A 133 -5.43 9.20 -21.91
CA GLN A 133 -4.05 9.10 -22.36
C GLN A 133 -3.04 9.39 -21.23
N PHE A 134 -3.34 10.35 -20.36
CA PHE A 134 -2.53 10.65 -19.18
C PHE A 134 -2.45 9.43 -18.24
N ILE A 135 -3.57 8.78 -17.93
CA ILE A 135 -3.61 7.59 -17.06
C ILE A 135 -2.87 6.42 -17.72
N GLU A 136 -3.09 6.14 -19.00
CA GLU A 136 -2.38 5.10 -19.74
C GLU A 136 -0.85 5.31 -19.71
N ASN A 137 -0.40 6.54 -19.82
CA ASN A 137 1.01 6.89 -19.71
C ASN A 137 1.53 6.67 -18.27
N CYS A 138 0.74 7.00 -17.24
CA CYS A 138 1.11 6.70 -15.85
C CYS A 138 1.19 5.18 -15.60
N PHE A 139 0.26 4.39 -16.12
CA PHE A 139 0.29 2.92 -16.00
C PHE A 139 1.52 2.29 -16.68
N LYS A 140 1.97 2.86 -17.79
CA LYS A 140 3.22 2.41 -18.46
C LYS A 140 4.47 2.71 -17.63
N GLU A 141 4.49 3.84 -16.92
CA GLU A 141 5.62 4.20 -16.05
C GLU A 141 5.75 3.28 -14.85
N ILE A 142 4.61 2.89 -14.25
CA ILE A 142 4.57 2.00 -13.09
C ILE A 142 3.73 0.73 -13.41
N PRO A 143 4.30 -0.27 -14.09
CA PRO A 143 3.59 -1.46 -14.55
C PRO A 143 3.31 -2.47 -13.42
N ARG A 144 2.96 -1.99 -12.25
CA ARG A 144 2.68 -2.73 -11.03
C ARG A 144 1.83 -1.89 -10.08
N HIS A 145 1.25 -2.52 -9.04
CA HIS A 145 0.57 -1.76 -8.01
C HIS A 145 1.52 -0.77 -7.33
N CYS A 146 1.06 0.46 -7.16
CA CYS A 146 1.84 1.57 -6.61
C CYS A 146 1.94 1.45 -5.08
N LEU A 147 2.86 0.58 -4.61
CA LEU A 147 3.09 0.30 -3.20
C LEU A 147 4.59 0.12 -2.93
N HIS A 148 5.06 0.77 -1.86
CA HIS A 148 6.47 0.76 -1.46
C HIS A 148 6.62 0.60 0.05
N ALA A 149 7.40 -0.40 0.49
CA ALA A 149 7.79 -0.59 1.89
C ALA A 149 8.87 0.44 2.26
N LYS A 150 8.42 1.57 2.80
CA LYS A 150 9.24 2.78 3.03
C LYS A 150 10.14 2.66 4.25
N ILE A 151 9.57 2.23 5.38
CA ILE A 151 10.26 2.19 6.67
C ILE A 151 10.17 0.80 7.27
N LEU A 152 11.31 0.33 7.80
CA LEU A 152 11.42 -0.91 8.54
C LEU A 152 12.29 -0.69 9.79
N GLY A 153 11.71 -0.92 10.97
CA GLY A 153 12.40 -0.86 12.26
C GLY A 153 12.20 -2.15 13.04
N PHE A 154 13.28 -2.69 13.62
CA PHE A 154 13.27 -3.91 14.43
C PHE A 154 14.47 -3.96 15.37
N VAL A 155 14.44 -4.86 16.37
CA VAL A 155 15.59 -5.15 17.22
C VAL A 155 16.42 -6.27 16.60
N HIS A 156 17.72 -6.03 16.42
CA HIS A 156 18.61 -7.01 15.78
C HIS A 156 18.72 -8.29 16.63
N PRO A 157 18.46 -9.48 16.05
CA PRO A 157 18.31 -10.73 16.80
C PRO A 157 19.50 -11.12 17.65
N THR A 158 20.72 -10.77 17.23
CA THR A 158 21.95 -11.17 17.93
C THR A 158 22.50 -10.07 18.84
N THR A 159 22.47 -8.82 18.37
CA THR A 159 23.11 -7.71 19.09
C THR A 159 22.19 -6.96 20.04
N GLY A 160 20.86 -7.15 19.92
CA GLY A 160 19.85 -6.40 20.68
C GLY A 160 19.75 -4.92 20.33
N LYS A 161 20.46 -4.46 19.29
CA LYS A 161 20.42 -3.05 18.86
C LYS A 161 19.16 -2.76 18.08
N GLU A 162 18.56 -1.60 18.30
CA GLU A 162 17.51 -1.08 17.45
C GLU A 162 18.06 -0.76 16.06
N MET A 163 17.39 -1.28 15.06
CA MET A 163 17.70 -1.08 13.65
C MET A 163 16.54 -0.29 13.02
N TYR A 164 16.88 0.72 12.23
CA TYR A 164 15.89 1.53 11.52
C TYR A 164 16.40 1.83 10.11
N PHE A 165 15.54 1.56 9.14
CA PHE A 165 15.84 1.75 7.72
C PHE A 165 14.72 2.55 7.09
N ASP A 166 15.10 3.51 6.27
CA ASP A 166 14.22 4.30 5.43
C ASP A 166 14.73 4.23 3.99
N SER A 167 13.89 3.81 3.04
CA SER A 167 14.29 3.69 1.64
C SER A 167 13.70 4.83 0.80
N GLU A 168 14.48 5.33 -0.16
CA GLU A 168 13.99 6.26 -1.16
C GLU A 168 12.82 5.64 -1.94
N LEU A 169 11.87 6.49 -2.37
CA LEU A 169 10.85 6.04 -3.31
C LEU A 169 11.50 5.61 -4.63
N PRO A 170 11.06 4.52 -5.23
CA PRO A 170 11.59 4.08 -6.52
C PRO A 170 11.23 5.07 -7.63
N SER A 171 12.08 5.15 -8.65
CA SER A 171 11.99 6.15 -9.71
C SER A 171 10.66 6.12 -10.47
N ASP A 172 10.07 4.93 -10.66
CA ASP A 172 8.76 4.76 -11.29
C ASP A 172 7.64 5.44 -10.48
N MET A 173 7.68 5.31 -9.16
CA MET A 173 6.73 5.96 -8.25
C MET A 173 6.94 7.49 -8.25
N VAL A 174 8.18 7.96 -8.15
CA VAL A 174 8.51 9.40 -8.19
C VAL A 174 8.01 10.01 -9.49
N THR A 175 8.28 9.36 -10.64
CA THR A 175 7.83 9.83 -11.95
C THR A 175 6.31 9.97 -12.03
N VAL A 176 5.56 8.98 -11.53
CA VAL A 176 4.09 9.04 -11.54
C VAL A 176 3.57 10.14 -10.62
N LEU A 177 4.13 10.30 -9.43
CA LEU A 177 3.76 11.39 -8.51
C LEU A 177 4.01 12.77 -9.13
N ASP A 178 5.15 12.95 -9.79
CA ASP A 178 5.46 14.23 -10.47
C ASP A 178 4.52 14.49 -11.66
N LYS A 179 4.14 13.45 -12.41
CA LYS A 179 3.09 13.58 -13.45
C LYS A 179 1.77 14.06 -12.86
N TRP A 180 1.35 13.51 -11.72
CA TRP A 180 0.13 13.93 -11.04
C TRP A 180 0.23 15.37 -10.50
N ARG A 181 1.36 15.76 -9.88
CA ARG A 181 1.60 17.14 -9.42
C ARG A 181 1.47 18.14 -10.58
N ASN A 182 2.06 17.82 -11.72
CA ASN A 182 1.98 18.67 -12.91
C ASN A 182 0.55 18.70 -13.48
N TYR A 183 -0.15 17.57 -13.49
CA TYR A 183 -1.53 17.49 -13.96
C TYR A 183 -2.47 18.41 -13.17
N ILE A 184 -2.30 18.49 -11.85
CA ILE A 184 -3.14 19.35 -11.00
C ILE A 184 -2.81 20.81 -11.22
N LYS A 185 -1.53 21.19 -11.26
CA LYS A 185 -1.09 22.59 -11.50
C LYS A 185 -1.70 23.17 -12.75
N THR A 186 -1.76 22.40 -13.84
CA THR A 186 -2.32 22.87 -15.13
C THR A 186 -3.85 22.98 -15.16
N ARG A 187 -4.54 22.61 -14.08
CA ARG A 187 -6.01 22.71 -13.97
C ARG A 187 -6.46 23.78 -12.99
N THR A 188 -5.56 24.30 -12.19
CA THR A 188 -5.83 25.40 -11.25
C THR A 188 -5.58 26.77 -11.87
N GLU A 189 -5.02 26.82 -13.07
CA GLU A 189 -4.91 28.00 -13.94
C GLU A 189 -6.06 28.01 -14.98
#